data_827c3fd568dab084c6d671170c770548
#
_entry.id   827c3fd568dab084c6d671170c770548
#
_cell.length_a   1.000
_cell.length_b   1.000
_cell.length_c   1.000
_cell.angle_alpha   90.00
_cell.angle_beta   90.00
_cell.angle_gamma   90.00
#
_symmetry.space_group_name_H-M   'P 1'
#
loop_
_entity.id
_entity.type
_entity.pdbx_description
1 polymer ?
#
loop_
_entity_poly.entity_id
_entity_poly.type
_entity_poly.pdbx_seq_one_letter_code
_entity_poly.pdbx_strand_id
1 'polypeptide(L)'
;GGHQQRLCIARALAVEPTVLLMDEPTSALDPISTSRIEELAVELKQHYTIVIVTHNMQQALRISDRTAFFLLGELVEYGDTETMFSTPSEKRTEDYITGRFG
;
A
#
# COMPACT_ATOMS: atom_id res chain seq x y z
N GLY A 1 5.15 -15.08 10.49
CA GLY A 1 5.68 -15.31 9.20
C GLY A 1 4.88 -14.76 8.08
N GLY A 2 5.48 -14.85 6.93
CA GLY A 2 4.88 -14.29 5.72
C GLY A 2 3.55 -14.89 5.39
N HIS A 3 3.33 -16.10 5.81
CA HIS A 3 2.08 -16.78 5.51
C HIS A 3 0.87 -16.15 6.16
N GLN A 4 1.08 -15.28 7.12
CA GLN A 4 -0.06 -14.68 7.78
C GLN A 4 -0.61 -13.49 7.04
N GLN A 5 0.10 -13.07 6.06
CA GLN A 5 -0.28 -11.87 5.41
C GLN A 5 -1.47 -11.99 4.52
N ARG A 6 -1.95 -13.19 4.36
CA ARG A 6 -2.84 -13.20 3.38
C ARG A 6 -4.05 -13.33 3.73
N LEU A 7 -4.59 -13.39 4.28
CA LEU A 7 -5.59 -13.48 3.95
C LEU A 7 -6.64 -13.51 4.53
N CYS A 8 -6.84 -12.65 4.75
CA CYS A 8 -8.08 -12.16 5.25
C CYS A 8 -9.12 -11.99 4.21
N ILE A 9 -8.73 -12.10 2.99
CA ILE A 9 -9.65 -11.86 1.90
C ILE A 9 -10.86 -12.76 1.89
N ALA A 10 -10.66 -14.07 1.96
CA ALA A 10 -11.77 -14.99 1.90
C ALA A 10 -12.75 -14.80 3.06
N ARG A 11 -12.19 -14.58 4.23
CA ARG A 11 -13.02 -14.39 5.40
C ARG A 11 -13.82 -13.11 5.34
N ALA A 12 -13.19 -12.08 4.85
CA ALA A 12 -13.83 -10.80 4.72
C ALA A 12 -15.00 -10.87 3.77
N LEU A 13 -14.83 -11.54 2.65
CA LEU A 13 -15.90 -11.65 1.68
C LEU A 13 -17.10 -12.40 2.22
N ALA A 14 -16.86 -13.34 3.13
CA ALA A 14 -17.95 -14.13 3.68
C ALA A 14 -18.89 -13.32 4.58
N VAL A 15 -18.43 -12.18 5.10
CA VAL A 15 -19.26 -11.36 5.98
C VAL A 15 -19.55 -9.99 5.37
N GLU A 16 -19.56 -9.93 4.08
CA GLU A 16 -19.82 -8.70 3.35
C GLU A 16 -18.92 -7.56 3.79
N PRO A 17 -17.63 -7.74 3.67
CA PRO A 17 -16.69 -6.79 4.17
C PRO A 17 -16.61 -5.64 3.23
N THR A 18 -16.23 -4.51 3.75
CA THR A 18 -15.92 -3.37 2.93
C THR A 18 -14.42 -3.14 2.88
N VAL A 19 -13.66 -3.84 3.67
CA VAL A 19 -12.21 -3.66 3.76
C VAL A 19 -11.47 -4.95 3.48
N LEU A 20 -10.51 -4.90 2.58
CA LEU A 20 -9.60 -6.02 2.30
C LEU A 20 -8.19 -5.57 2.61
N LEU A 21 -7.43 -6.44 3.26
CA LEU A 21 -6.05 -6.14 3.62
C LEU A 21 -5.09 -6.99 2.80
N MET A 22 -4.11 -6.34 2.18
CA MET A 22 -3.04 -7.01 1.45
C MET A 22 -1.71 -6.55 2.02
N ASP A 23 -0.88 -7.50 2.46
CA ASP A 23 0.40 -7.17 3.10
C ASP A 23 1.54 -7.63 2.19
N GLU A 24 2.28 -6.66 1.64
CA GLU A 24 3.39 -6.92 0.73
C GLU A 24 3.01 -7.86 -0.40
N PRO A 25 1.91 -7.60 -1.10
CA PRO A 25 1.35 -8.58 -2.04
C PRO A 25 2.27 -8.94 -3.20
N THR A 26 3.24 -8.09 -3.53
CA THR A 26 4.10 -8.32 -4.69
C THR A 26 5.56 -8.45 -4.34
N SER A 27 5.89 -8.61 -3.07
CA SER A 27 7.27 -8.53 -2.61
C SER A 27 8.22 -9.57 -3.23
N ALA A 28 7.71 -10.71 -3.65
CA ALA A 28 8.54 -11.77 -4.20
C ALA A 28 8.20 -12.10 -5.66
N LEU A 29 7.44 -11.24 -6.32
CA LEU A 29 6.94 -11.55 -7.66
C LEU A 29 7.77 -10.86 -8.75
N ASP A 30 7.74 -11.45 -9.95
CA ASP A 30 8.35 -10.83 -11.10
C ASP A 30 7.50 -9.65 -11.60
N PRO A 31 8.02 -8.83 -12.53
CA PRO A 31 7.29 -7.66 -13.00
C PRO A 31 5.92 -7.94 -13.61
N ILE A 32 5.78 -9.04 -14.31
CA ILE A 32 4.51 -9.36 -14.95
C ILE A 32 3.47 -9.74 -13.91
N SER A 33 3.85 -10.59 -12.97
CA SER A 33 2.94 -10.99 -11.89
C SER A 33 2.61 -9.82 -10.99
N THR A 34 3.57 -8.94 -10.76
CA THR A 34 3.35 -7.73 -9.98
C THR A 34 2.30 -6.86 -10.64
N SER A 35 2.39 -6.67 -11.96
CA SER A 35 1.40 -5.88 -12.68
C SER A 35 0.00 -6.47 -12.56
N ARG A 36 -0.11 -7.78 -12.63
CA ARG A 36 -1.42 -8.43 -12.50
C ARG A 36 -2.02 -8.25 -11.14
N ILE A 37 -1.21 -8.34 -10.09
CA ILE A 37 -1.70 -8.12 -8.73
C ILE A 37 -2.14 -6.67 -8.56
N GLU A 38 -1.39 -5.73 -9.12
CA GLU A 38 -1.78 -4.32 -9.03
C GLU A 38 -3.07 -4.06 -9.79
N GLU A 39 -3.24 -4.67 -10.96
CA GLU A 39 -4.48 -4.54 -11.71
C GLU A 39 -5.66 -5.10 -10.93
N LEU A 40 -5.46 -6.22 -10.27
CA LEU A 40 -6.51 -6.82 -9.46
C LEU A 40 -6.88 -5.90 -8.31
N ALA A 41 -5.90 -5.30 -7.65
CA ALA A 41 -6.17 -4.38 -6.55
C ALA A 41 -6.97 -3.17 -7.04
N VAL A 42 -6.61 -2.62 -8.19
CA VAL A 42 -7.32 -1.48 -8.75
C VAL A 42 -8.76 -1.86 -9.11
N GLU A 43 -8.96 -3.06 -9.60
CA GLU A 43 -10.30 -3.54 -9.93
C GLU A 43 -11.14 -3.75 -8.66
N LEU A 44 -10.53 -4.36 -7.65
CA LEU A 44 -11.25 -4.64 -6.41
C LEU A 44 -11.61 -3.37 -5.64
N LYS A 45 -10.84 -2.30 -5.78
CA LYS A 45 -11.14 -1.09 -5.03
C LYS A 45 -12.43 -0.41 -5.49
N GLN A 46 -12.96 -0.82 -6.62
CA GLN A 46 -14.26 -0.31 -7.07
C GLN A 46 -15.41 -0.85 -6.23
N HIS A 47 -15.17 -1.94 -5.54
CA HIS A 47 -16.21 -2.59 -4.73
C HIS A 47 -15.86 -2.64 -3.25
N TYR A 48 -14.60 -2.50 -2.93
CA TYR A 48 -14.10 -2.64 -1.55
C TYR A 48 -13.11 -1.53 -1.24
N THR A 49 -12.90 -1.31 0.05
CA THR A 49 -11.79 -0.48 0.50
C THR A 49 -10.59 -1.41 0.61
N ILE A 50 -9.51 -1.09 -0.07
CA ILE A 50 -8.31 -1.91 -0.08
C ILE A 50 -7.24 -1.23 0.75
N VAL A 51 -6.65 -1.96 1.69
CA VAL A 51 -5.51 -1.48 2.46
C VAL A 51 -4.31 -2.33 2.08
N ILE A 52 -3.26 -1.69 1.59
CA ILE A 52 -2.05 -2.40 1.17
C ILE A 52 -0.89 -1.93 2.03
N VAL A 53 -0.15 -2.88 2.59
CA VAL A 53 1.09 -2.58 3.31
C VAL A 53 2.22 -2.95 2.38
N THR A 54 3.09 -2.00 2.07
CA THR A 54 4.17 -2.26 1.13
C THR A 54 5.38 -1.38 1.43
N HIS A 55 6.56 -1.88 1.11
CA HIS A 55 7.78 -1.10 1.14
C HIS A 55 8.08 -0.49 -0.24
N ASN A 56 7.28 -0.85 -1.22
CA ASN A 56 7.49 -0.38 -2.58
C ASN A 56 6.74 0.93 -2.81
N MET A 57 7.46 2.03 -2.75
CA MET A 57 6.86 3.36 -2.92
C MET A 57 6.27 3.56 -4.30
N GLN A 58 6.87 2.97 -5.31
CA GLN A 58 6.34 3.10 -6.67
C GLN A 58 4.98 2.44 -6.77
N GLN A 59 4.81 1.30 -6.11
CA GLN A 59 3.52 0.63 -6.07
C GLN A 59 2.48 1.49 -5.36
N ALA A 60 2.84 2.06 -4.22
CA ALA A 60 1.93 2.93 -3.50
C ALA A 60 1.50 4.11 -4.38
N LEU A 61 2.45 4.71 -5.08
CA LEU A 61 2.15 5.84 -5.93
C LEU A 61 1.22 5.45 -7.08
N ARG A 62 1.44 4.27 -7.67
CA ARG A 62 0.65 3.85 -8.82
C ARG A 62 -0.79 3.50 -8.50
N ILE A 63 -1.03 2.86 -7.38
CA ILE A 63 -2.34 2.25 -7.16
C ILE A 63 -3.13 2.77 -5.96
N SER A 64 -2.53 3.57 -5.10
CA SER A 64 -3.26 4.02 -3.93
C SER A 64 -3.78 5.44 -4.08
N ASP A 65 -4.92 5.69 -3.44
CA ASP A 65 -5.52 7.02 -3.42
C ASP A 65 -5.03 7.81 -2.21
N ARG A 66 -4.82 7.12 -1.09
CA ARG A 66 -4.30 7.74 0.12
C ARG A 66 -3.19 6.87 0.68
N THR A 67 -2.23 7.50 1.31
CA THR A 67 -1.05 6.81 1.81
C THR A 67 -0.78 7.21 3.26
N ALA A 68 -0.39 6.24 4.06
CA ALA A 68 0.08 6.46 5.41
C ALA A 68 1.54 6.04 5.45
N PHE A 69 2.42 6.96 5.80
CA PHE A 69 3.83 6.66 5.91
C PHE A 69 4.20 6.39 7.36
N PHE A 70 4.71 5.19 7.61
CA PHE A 70 5.16 4.77 8.93
C PHE A 70 6.66 4.62 8.96
N LEU A 71 7.28 5.04 10.05
CA LEU A 71 8.71 4.86 10.25
C LEU A 71 8.93 4.43 11.68
N LEU A 72 9.60 3.29 11.86
CA LEU A 72 9.91 2.74 13.18
C LEU A 72 8.67 2.65 14.07
N GLY A 73 7.57 2.22 13.50
CA GLY A 73 6.33 2.04 14.27
C GLY A 73 5.53 3.30 14.49
N GLU A 74 6.00 4.42 14.00
CA GLU A 74 5.32 5.70 14.18
C GLU A 74 4.67 6.16 12.88
N LEU A 75 3.44 6.63 12.96
CA LEU A 75 2.79 7.25 11.81
C LEU A 75 3.38 8.64 11.62
N VAL A 76 4.09 8.83 10.53
CA VAL A 76 4.74 10.10 10.25
C VAL A 76 3.83 11.05 9.49
N GLU A 77 3.17 10.53 8.48
CA GLU A 77 2.31 11.37 7.65
C GLU A 77 1.21 10.53 7.02
N TYR A 78 0.04 11.12 6.83
CA TYR A 78 -1.09 10.46 6.18
C TYR A 78 -1.81 11.46 5.30
N GLY A 79 -2.16 11.07 4.12
CA GLY A 79 -2.91 11.97 3.25
C GLY A 79 -3.06 11.44 1.84
N ASP A 80 -3.44 12.34 0.94
CA ASP A 80 -3.58 12.04 -0.46
C ASP A 80 -2.24 11.58 -1.04
N THR A 81 -2.25 10.47 -1.76
CA THR A 81 -1.01 9.87 -2.25
C THR A 81 -0.23 10.82 -3.16
N GLU A 82 -0.91 11.40 -4.14
CA GLU A 82 -0.23 12.28 -5.06
C GLU A 82 0.36 13.50 -4.36
N THR A 83 -0.38 14.08 -3.46
CA THR A 83 0.09 15.24 -2.70
C THR A 83 1.28 14.86 -1.81
N MET A 84 1.19 13.73 -1.12
CA MET A 84 2.26 13.29 -0.24
C MET A 84 3.56 13.05 -1.00
N PHE A 85 3.47 12.50 -2.21
CA PHE A 85 4.67 12.20 -2.98
C PHE A 85 5.23 13.43 -3.69
N SER A 86 4.41 14.43 -3.97
CA SER A 86 4.88 15.63 -4.64
C SER A 86 5.26 16.74 -3.67
N THR A 87 4.48 16.94 -2.61
CA THR A 87 4.74 18.00 -1.63
C THR A 87 4.45 17.49 -0.22
N PRO A 88 5.32 16.60 0.30
CA PRO A 88 5.11 16.05 1.64
C PRO A 88 5.21 17.15 2.72
N SER A 89 4.41 16.98 3.76
CA SER A 89 4.39 17.94 4.87
C SER A 89 5.51 17.72 5.86
N GLU A 90 6.01 16.48 5.93
CA GLU A 90 7.03 16.13 6.90
C GLU A 90 8.38 15.92 6.23
N LYS A 91 9.42 16.44 6.89
CA LYS A 91 10.78 16.29 6.38
C LYS A 91 11.18 14.82 6.26
N ARG A 92 10.76 13.99 7.21
CA ARG A 92 11.08 12.57 7.17
C ARG A 92 10.45 11.89 5.98
N THR A 93 9.23 12.29 5.60
CA THR A 93 8.59 11.75 4.42
C THR A 93 9.34 12.15 3.17
N GLU A 94 9.73 13.41 3.07
CA GLU A 94 10.48 13.92 1.95
C GLU A 94 11.81 13.18 1.81
N ASP A 95 12.52 13.00 2.92
CA ASP A 95 13.80 12.31 2.89
C ASP A 95 13.65 10.86 2.43
N TYR A 96 12.59 10.20 2.85
CA TYR A 96 12.36 8.82 2.46
C TYR A 96 12.05 8.73 0.96
N ILE A 97 11.19 9.60 0.47
CA ILE A 97 10.80 9.60 -0.94
C ILE A 97 11.99 9.93 -1.84
N THR A 98 12.85 10.85 -1.41
CA THR A 98 13.99 11.25 -2.21
C THR A 98 15.24 10.41 -1.97
N GLY A 99 15.18 9.45 -1.05
CA GLY A 99 16.32 8.60 -0.77
C GLY A 99 17.40 9.26 0.05
N ARG A 100 17.09 10.31 0.79
CA ARG A 100 18.09 11.04 1.57
C ARG A 100 18.18 10.60 3.02
N PHE A 101 17.47 9.56 3.38
CA PHE A 101 17.51 9.09 4.76
C PHE A 101 18.78 8.26 4.97
N GLY A 102 19.34 8.32 6.13
CA GLY A 102 20.53 7.55 6.48
C GLY A 102 21.73 8.39 6.73
#